data_f9bb41cf3f4f4c10739c5a10b53c6cfa
#
_entry.id   f9bb41cf3f4f4c10739c5a10b53c6cfa
#
_cell.length_a   1.000
_cell.length_b   1.000
_cell.length_c   1.000
_cell.angle_alpha   90.00
_cell.angle_beta   90.00
_cell.angle_gamma   90.00
#
_symmetry.space_group_name_H-M   'P 1'
#
loop_
_entity.id
_entity.type
_entity.pdbx_description
1 polymer ?
#
loop_
_entity_poly.entity_id
_entity_poly.type
_entity_poly.pdbx_seq_one_letter_code
_entity_poly.pdbx_strand_id
1 'polypeptide(L)'
;RKPKTAVGLMDIISIPLMKMHMRTMLDDHGRIQFVPIKATEAKWKLLRIEGKTTVKRGKTQLNLHDGTNILSEEKVKTGDVIQVSLPSFKIKKVLEFKKGAQTLITGGAHVGSISKITGLEVTRSTKPNLVIYKDFQTIKSYSFVVGDKKAMIALPEVKV
;
A
#
# COMPACT_ATOMS: atom_id res chain seq x y z
N ARG A 1 13.66 17.78 -8.42
CA ARG A 1 12.59 17.30 -9.34
C ARG A 1 11.82 18.49 -9.91
N LYS A 2 11.11 18.30 -11.02
CA LYS A 2 10.28 19.34 -11.64
C LYS A 2 9.09 19.70 -10.72
N PRO A 3 8.64 20.97 -10.69
CA PRO A 3 7.54 21.40 -9.82
C PRO A 3 6.22 20.65 -10.00
N LYS A 4 5.99 20.09 -11.18
CA LYS A 4 4.76 19.35 -11.55
C LYS A 4 4.95 17.82 -11.51
N THR A 5 5.77 17.28 -10.61
CA THR A 5 5.91 15.82 -10.45
C THR A 5 4.67 15.28 -9.75
N ALA A 6 4.04 14.26 -10.33
CA ALA A 6 2.90 13.57 -9.72
C ALA A 6 3.31 12.88 -8.42
N VAL A 7 2.41 12.88 -7.44
CA VAL A 7 2.56 12.24 -6.14
C VAL A 7 1.33 11.39 -5.88
N GLY A 8 1.53 10.15 -5.50
CA GLY A 8 0.48 9.18 -5.21
C GLY A 8 0.51 8.64 -3.77
N LEU A 9 -0.37 7.71 -3.48
CA LEU A 9 -0.44 7.04 -2.18
C LEU A 9 0.88 6.35 -1.82
N MET A 10 1.31 6.48 -0.56
CA MET A 10 2.56 5.93 0.00
C MET A 10 3.85 6.56 -0.53
N ASP A 11 3.79 7.56 -1.39
CA ASP A 11 4.98 8.27 -1.82
C ASP A 11 5.61 9.07 -0.68
N ILE A 12 6.91 9.26 -0.77
CA ILE A 12 7.69 9.99 0.23
C ILE A 12 8.21 11.28 -0.38
N ILE A 13 7.89 12.38 0.27
CA ILE A 13 8.38 13.71 -0.05
C ILE A 13 9.43 14.10 0.98
N SER A 14 10.64 14.36 0.51
CA SER A 14 11.74 14.82 1.35
C SER A 14 12.16 16.22 0.93
N ILE A 15 12.20 17.13 1.90
CA ILE A 15 12.66 18.51 1.71
C ILE A 15 14.00 18.66 2.47
N PRO A 16 15.15 18.47 1.79
CA PRO A 16 16.46 18.44 2.46
C PRO A 16 16.79 19.72 3.22
N LEU A 17 16.43 20.88 2.66
CA LEU A 17 16.67 22.20 3.27
C LEU A 17 16.01 22.36 4.64
N MET A 18 14.82 21.76 4.82
CA MET A 18 14.05 21.81 6.07
C MET A 18 14.26 20.58 6.94
N LYS A 19 15.02 19.58 6.46
CA LYS A 19 15.19 18.26 7.11
C LYS A 19 13.85 17.57 7.39
N MET A 20 12.84 17.85 6.58
CA MET A 20 11.49 17.31 6.71
C MET A 20 11.27 16.15 5.75
N HIS A 21 10.57 15.14 6.25
CA HIS A 21 10.12 13.99 5.46
C HIS A 21 8.63 13.79 5.70
N MET A 22 7.88 13.57 4.63
CA MET A 22 6.44 13.36 4.70
C MET A 22 6.06 12.16 3.85
N ARG A 23 5.08 11.41 4.30
CA ARG A 23 4.47 10.31 3.52
C ARG A 23 3.07 10.72 3.10
N THR A 24 2.72 10.38 1.87
CA THR A 24 1.41 10.64 1.33
C THR A 24 0.45 9.55 1.78
N MET A 25 -0.63 9.97 2.43
CA MET A 25 -1.71 9.11 2.91
C MET A 25 -3.06 9.62 2.40
N LEU A 26 -4.14 8.90 2.69
CA LEU A 26 -5.51 9.35 2.45
C LEU A 26 -6.15 9.75 3.77
N ASP A 27 -6.93 10.81 3.76
CA ASP A 27 -7.82 11.18 4.85
C ASP A 27 -9.16 10.42 4.75
N ASP A 28 -10.07 10.67 5.66
CA ASP A 28 -11.42 10.09 5.73
C ASP A 28 -12.36 10.53 4.57
N HIS A 29 -11.98 11.54 3.81
CA HIS A 29 -12.66 12.02 2.62
C HIS A 29 -12.00 11.54 1.32
N GLY A 30 -10.95 10.72 1.41
CA GLY A 30 -10.21 10.23 0.25
C GLY A 30 -9.26 11.25 -0.38
N ARG A 31 -8.99 12.36 0.32
CA ARG A 31 -8.04 13.37 -0.14
C ARG A 31 -6.63 13.00 0.28
N ILE A 32 -5.66 13.45 -0.51
CA ILE A 32 -4.25 13.26 -0.20
C ILE A 32 -3.86 14.14 0.98
N GLN A 33 -3.33 13.50 2.03
CA GLN A 33 -2.77 14.14 3.21
C GLN A 33 -1.28 13.82 3.34
N PHE A 34 -0.50 14.79 3.81
CA PHE A 34 0.93 14.62 4.06
C PHE A 34 1.17 14.40 5.56
N VAL A 35 1.62 13.20 5.90
CA VAL A 35 1.93 12.82 7.29
C VAL A 35 3.42 12.95 7.52
N PRO A 36 3.88 13.75 8.51
CA PRO A 36 5.29 13.85 8.83
C PRO A 36 5.82 12.50 9.34
N ILE A 37 6.99 12.11 8.86
CA ILE A 37 7.65 10.86 9.21
C ILE A 37 9.11 11.08 9.61
N LYS A 38 9.69 10.11 10.32
CA LYS A 38 11.10 10.12 10.68
C LYS A 38 12.00 9.82 9.47
N ALA A 39 13.24 10.29 9.48
CA ALA A 39 14.22 10.02 8.43
C ALA A 39 14.47 8.51 8.20
N THR A 40 14.30 7.67 9.22
CA THR A 40 14.39 6.21 9.12
C THR A 40 13.25 5.61 8.30
N GLU A 41 12.05 6.15 8.43
CA GLU A 41 10.87 5.73 7.67
C GLU A 41 10.89 6.25 6.22
N ALA A 42 11.57 7.35 5.96
CA ALA A 42 11.76 7.90 4.62
C ALA A 42 12.64 7.03 3.71
N LYS A 43 13.33 6.02 4.27
CA LYS A 43 14.20 5.10 3.50
C LYS A 43 13.45 3.92 2.87
N TRP A 44 12.15 3.80 3.08
CA TRP A 44 11.36 2.71 2.53
C TRP A 44 9.91 3.11 2.31
N LYS A 45 9.25 2.48 1.35
CA LYS A 45 7.81 2.65 1.12
C LYS A 45 7.11 1.31 0.93
N LEU A 46 5.78 1.31 1.10
CA LEU A 46 4.91 0.17 0.85
C LEU A 46 4.34 0.27 -0.56
N LEU A 47 4.35 -0.83 -1.30
CA LEU A 47 3.84 -0.93 -2.66
C LEU A 47 2.95 -2.16 -2.80
N ARG A 48 1.72 -1.98 -3.26
CA ARG A 48 0.78 -3.08 -3.51
C ARG A 48 1.05 -3.69 -4.87
N ILE A 49 0.99 -5.01 -4.95
CA ILE A 49 1.11 -5.76 -6.19
C ILE A 49 -0.26 -5.80 -6.87
N GLU A 50 -0.36 -5.12 -8.01
CA GLU A 50 -1.57 -5.10 -8.84
C GLU A 50 -1.61 -6.28 -9.80
N GLY A 51 -0.48 -6.63 -10.38
CA GLY A 51 -0.37 -7.71 -11.34
C GLY A 51 0.97 -8.40 -11.32
N LYS A 52 1.02 -9.57 -11.94
CA LYS A 52 2.24 -10.36 -12.15
C LYS A 52 2.31 -10.79 -13.60
N THR A 53 3.47 -10.64 -14.20
CA THR A 53 3.74 -11.07 -15.58
C THR A 53 5.01 -11.90 -15.61
N THR A 54 4.96 -13.07 -16.24
CA THR A 54 6.16 -13.87 -16.46
C THR A 54 6.92 -13.30 -17.65
N VAL A 55 8.18 -12.95 -17.44
CA VAL A 55 9.08 -12.41 -18.48
C VAL A 55 10.06 -13.50 -18.91
N LYS A 56 10.88 -13.17 -19.93
CA LYS A 56 11.90 -14.07 -20.47
C LYS A 56 12.77 -14.66 -19.34
N ARG A 57 13.19 -15.92 -19.51
CA ARG A 57 13.98 -16.71 -18.52
C ARG A 57 13.22 -17.08 -17.24
N GLY A 58 11.89 -17.15 -17.27
CA GLY A 58 11.07 -17.59 -16.14
C GLY A 58 11.02 -16.64 -14.94
N LYS A 59 11.55 -15.41 -15.06
CA LYS A 59 11.46 -14.41 -14.00
C LYS A 59 10.06 -13.81 -13.93
N THR A 60 9.61 -13.45 -12.72
CA THR A 60 8.32 -12.81 -12.51
C THR A 60 8.54 -11.30 -12.37
N GLN A 61 7.83 -10.54 -13.19
CA GLN A 61 7.71 -9.10 -13.06
C GLN A 61 6.48 -8.78 -12.23
N LEU A 62 6.65 -7.99 -11.19
CA LEU A 62 5.60 -7.47 -10.32
C LEU A 62 5.23 -6.07 -10.79
N ASN A 63 3.97 -5.87 -11.13
CA ASN A 63 3.42 -4.56 -11.49
C ASN A 63 2.81 -3.95 -10.23
N LEU A 64 3.28 -2.78 -9.82
CA LEU A 64 2.94 -2.14 -8.57
C LEU A 64 1.95 -0.99 -8.78
N HIS A 65 1.22 -0.62 -7.73
CA HIS A 65 0.15 0.38 -7.80
C HIS A 65 0.63 1.80 -8.20
N ASP A 66 1.92 2.09 -8.05
CA ASP A 66 2.53 3.36 -8.47
C ASP A 66 3.05 3.34 -9.92
N GLY A 67 2.78 2.26 -10.66
CA GLY A 67 3.29 2.05 -12.03
C GLY A 67 4.72 1.53 -12.11
N THR A 68 5.42 1.35 -10.99
CA THR A 68 6.77 0.76 -10.96
C THR A 68 6.69 -0.75 -11.21
N ASN A 69 7.65 -1.27 -11.97
CA ASN A 69 7.80 -2.70 -12.22
C ASN A 69 9.09 -3.21 -11.59
N ILE A 70 9.00 -4.31 -10.84
CA ILE A 70 10.15 -4.94 -10.17
C ILE A 70 10.23 -6.40 -10.57
N LEU A 71 11.42 -6.86 -10.92
CA LEU A 71 11.68 -8.30 -11.13
C LEU A 71 11.91 -8.96 -9.77
N SER A 72 11.20 -10.05 -9.52
CA SER A 72 11.31 -10.81 -8.28
C SER A 72 11.20 -12.31 -8.54
N GLU A 73 11.89 -13.07 -7.72
CA GLU A 73 11.79 -14.54 -7.67
C GLU A 73 10.92 -15.01 -6.49
N GLU A 74 10.42 -14.05 -5.67
CA GLU A 74 9.60 -14.36 -4.51
C GLU A 74 8.19 -14.81 -4.89
N LYS A 75 7.67 -15.79 -4.13
CA LYS A 75 6.30 -16.28 -4.29
C LYS A 75 5.32 -15.33 -3.62
N VAL A 76 4.83 -14.36 -4.37
CA VAL A 76 3.85 -13.36 -3.91
C VAL A 76 2.55 -13.48 -4.69
N LYS A 77 1.46 -12.97 -4.13
CA LYS A 77 0.13 -12.93 -4.75
C LYS A 77 -0.28 -11.50 -5.07
N THR A 78 -1.20 -11.34 -6.02
CA THR A 78 -1.83 -10.04 -6.29
C THR A 78 -2.64 -9.59 -5.08
N GLY A 79 -2.46 -8.33 -4.70
CA GLY A 79 -3.03 -7.76 -3.47
C GLY A 79 -2.07 -7.77 -2.28
N ASP A 80 -1.01 -8.58 -2.30
CA ASP A 80 0.06 -8.49 -1.31
C ASP A 80 0.76 -7.12 -1.42
N VAL A 81 1.33 -6.67 -0.32
CA VAL A 81 2.09 -5.42 -0.26
C VAL A 81 3.54 -5.75 0.04
N ILE A 82 4.44 -5.13 -0.69
CA ILE A 82 5.88 -5.26 -0.48
C ILE A 82 6.44 -3.98 0.14
N GLN A 83 7.34 -4.16 1.09
CA GLN A 83 8.16 -3.09 1.62
C GLN A 83 9.44 -3.00 0.80
N VAL A 84 9.66 -1.88 0.13
CA VAL A 84 10.85 -1.65 -0.68
C VAL A 84 11.73 -0.57 -0.10
N SER A 85 13.06 -0.75 -0.21
CA SER A 85 14.02 0.28 0.18
C SER A 85 14.17 1.32 -0.93
N LEU A 86 14.26 2.58 -0.52
CA LEU A 86 14.55 3.69 -1.42
C LEU A 86 16.03 4.10 -1.29
N PRO A 87 16.71 4.46 -2.36
CA PRO A 87 16.24 4.54 -3.76
C PRO A 87 16.37 3.24 -4.57
N SER A 88 16.89 2.15 -3.97
CA SER A 88 17.30 0.93 -4.69
C SER A 88 16.15 0.01 -5.11
N PHE A 89 14.93 0.22 -4.61
CA PHE A 89 13.74 -0.61 -4.86
C PHE A 89 13.94 -2.12 -4.54
N LYS A 90 14.84 -2.42 -3.59
CA LYS A 90 15.02 -3.81 -3.12
C LYS A 90 13.90 -4.20 -2.16
N ILE A 91 13.30 -5.36 -2.37
CA ILE A 91 12.26 -5.91 -1.49
C ILE A 91 12.89 -6.25 -0.14
N LYS A 92 12.35 -5.73 0.94
CA LYS A 92 12.78 -6.00 2.32
C LYS A 92 11.86 -6.98 3.03
N LYS A 93 10.56 -6.83 2.79
CA LYS A 93 9.53 -7.62 3.46
C LYS A 93 8.31 -7.73 2.56
N VAL A 94 7.63 -8.86 2.63
CA VAL A 94 6.33 -9.08 2.01
C VAL A 94 5.27 -9.10 3.10
N LEU A 95 4.21 -8.31 2.93
CA LEU A 95 3.02 -8.28 3.77
C LEU A 95 1.92 -9.01 3.01
N GLU A 96 1.58 -10.21 3.46
CA GLU A 96 0.57 -11.02 2.81
C GLU A 96 -0.83 -10.45 3.02
N PHE A 97 -1.64 -10.50 1.98
CA PHE A 97 -3.06 -10.20 2.04
C PHE A 97 -3.82 -11.39 2.63
N LYS A 98 -3.93 -11.42 3.96
CA LYS A 98 -4.55 -12.54 4.69
C LYS A 98 -5.46 -12.05 5.82
N LYS A 99 -6.30 -12.96 6.32
CA LYS A 99 -7.11 -12.73 7.53
C LYS A 99 -6.21 -12.32 8.70
N GLY A 100 -6.60 -11.26 9.39
CA GLY A 100 -5.85 -10.70 10.52
C GLY A 100 -4.90 -9.57 10.15
N ALA A 101 -4.61 -9.31 8.87
CA ALA A 101 -3.79 -8.20 8.44
C ALA A 101 -4.51 -6.86 8.64
N GLN A 102 -3.73 -5.83 8.97
CA GLN A 102 -4.19 -4.44 9.04
C GLN A 102 -4.17 -3.82 7.65
N THR A 103 -5.27 -3.19 7.26
CA THR A 103 -5.42 -2.58 5.95
C THR A 103 -5.90 -1.14 6.05
N LEU A 104 -5.38 -0.30 5.17
CA LEU A 104 -5.91 1.02 4.86
C LEU A 104 -6.95 0.86 3.75
N ILE A 105 -8.10 1.47 3.91
CA ILE A 105 -9.14 1.50 2.88
C ILE A 105 -8.87 2.69 1.96
N THR A 106 -8.71 2.41 0.66
CA THR A 106 -8.32 3.41 -0.33
C THR A 106 -9.49 3.94 -1.17
N GLY A 107 -10.69 3.40 -0.96
CA GLY A 107 -11.88 3.83 -1.70
C GLY A 107 -13.18 3.31 -1.11
N GLY A 108 -14.29 3.85 -1.56
CA GLY A 108 -15.62 3.55 -1.04
C GLY A 108 -16.01 4.41 0.16
N ALA A 109 -17.09 4.04 0.84
CA ALA A 109 -17.68 4.84 1.94
C ALA A 109 -16.77 4.94 3.19
N HIS A 110 -15.83 4.03 3.35
CA HIS A 110 -14.90 3.98 4.51
C HIS A 110 -13.45 4.31 4.14
N VAL A 111 -13.26 5.12 3.10
CA VAL A 111 -11.93 5.55 2.65
C VAL A 111 -11.15 6.21 3.80
N GLY A 112 -9.83 6.01 3.84
CA GLY A 112 -8.95 6.55 4.89
C GLY A 112 -8.96 5.76 6.19
N SER A 113 -9.99 4.95 6.46
CA SER A 113 -10.05 4.14 7.67
C SER A 113 -9.07 2.98 7.66
N ILE A 114 -8.64 2.59 8.87
CA ILE A 114 -7.79 1.42 9.05
C ILE A 114 -8.56 0.35 9.78
N SER A 115 -8.62 -0.81 9.18
CA SER A 115 -9.38 -1.93 9.71
C SER A 115 -8.64 -3.25 9.52
N LYS A 116 -8.99 -4.22 10.37
CA LYS A 116 -8.40 -5.56 10.34
C LYS A 116 -9.28 -6.50 9.51
N ILE A 117 -8.68 -7.25 8.60
CA ILE A 117 -9.40 -8.24 7.79
C ILE A 117 -9.93 -9.36 8.71
N THR A 118 -11.23 -9.57 8.71
CA THR A 118 -11.88 -10.69 9.41
C THR A 118 -12.16 -11.87 8.49
N GLY A 119 -12.43 -11.62 7.21
CA GLY A 119 -12.70 -12.66 6.23
C GLY A 119 -12.41 -12.21 4.80
N LEU A 120 -12.31 -13.20 3.93
CA LEU A 120 -12.10 -13.01 2.49
C LEU A 120 -13.15 -13.86 1.77
N GLU A 121 -13.94 -13.24 0.93
CA GLU A 121 -14.90 -13.92 0.07
C GLU A 121 -14.42 -13.88 -1.37
N VAL A 122 -14.07 -15.06 -1.88
CA VAL A 122 -13.61 -15.23 -3.26
C VAL A 122 -14.81 -15.56 -4.13
N THR A 123 -15.20 -14.64 -4.98
CA THR A 123 -16.31 -14.83 -5.90
C THR A 123 -15.82 -15.51 -7.17
N ARG A 124 -16.45 -16.63 -7.55
CA ARG A 124 -16.14 -17.36 -8.80
C ARG A 124 -16.89 -16.79 -10.02
N SER A 125 -17.13 -15.51 -10.04
CA SER A 125 -17.84 -14.80 -11.12
C SER A 125 -17.07 -13.56 -11.53
N THR A 126 -17.59 -12.81 -12.49
CA THR A 126 -17.06 -11.51 -12.92
C THR A 126 -17.12 -10.43 -11.83
N LYS A 127 -17.85 -10.69 -10.72
CA LYS A 127 -17.91 -9.77 -9.58
C LYS A 127 -16.56 -9.73 -8.85
N PRO A 128 -16.13 -8.57 -8.34
CA PRO A 128 -14.88 -8.45 -7.61
C PRO A 128 -14.94 -9.25 -6.30
N ASN A 129 -13.79 -9.77 -5.88
CA ASN A 129 -13.64 -10.41 -4.58
C ASN A 129 -13.91 -9.42 -3.45
N LEU A 130 -14.62 -9.86 -2.41
CA LEU A 130 -14.96 -9.06 -1.25
C LEU A 130 -14.02 -9.34 -0.09
N VAL A 131 -13.76 -8.30 0.69
CA VAL A 131 -13.03 -8.35 1.95
C VAL A 131 -13.98 -7.96 3.06
N ILE A 132 -14.08 -8.81 4.05
CA ILE A 132 -14.98 -8.65 5.20
C ILE A 132 -14.16 -8.07 6.36
N TYR A 133 -14.63 -6.98 6.88
CA TYR A 133 -14.17 -6.34 8.11
C TYR A 133 -15.20 -6.55 9.23
N LYS A 134 -14.93 -6.05 10.43
CA LYS A 134 -15.84 -6.23 11.57
C LYS A 134 -17.21 -5.58 11.32
N ASP A 135 -17.20 -4.36 10.79
CA ASP A 135 -18.40 -3.51 10.71
C ASP A 135 -18.88 -3.27 9.28
N PHE A 136 -18.08 -3.64 8.27
CA PHE A 136 -18.39 -3.43 6.86
C PHE A 136 -17.67 -4.42 5.96
N GLN A 137 -17.99 -4.39 4.69
CA GLN A 137 -17.32 -5.14 3.63
C GLN A 137 -16.99 -4.22 2.45
N THR A 138 -15.91 -4.51 1.76
CA THR A 138 -15.48 -3.74 0.58
C THR A 138 -14.81 -4.65 -0.44
N ILE A 139 -14.57 -4.12 -1.64
CA ILE A 139 -13.89 -4.88 -2.69
C ILE A 139 -12.38 -4.95 -2.40
N LYS A 140 -11.76 -6.06 -2.81
CA LYS A 140 -10.32 -6.31 -2.60
C LYS A 140 -9.42 -5.18 -3.12
N SER A 141 -9.78 -4.54 -4.23
CA SER A 141 -9.00 -3.45 -4.82
C SER A 141 -8.92 -2.19 -3.94
N TYR A 142 -9.86 -2.00 -3.01
CA TYR A 142 -9.83 -0.87 -2.08
C TYR A 142 -9.09 -1.16 -0.78
N SER A 143 -8.54 -2.38 -0.63
CA SER A 143 -7.83 -2.78 0.57
C SER A 143 -6.32 -2.76 0.35
N PHE A 144 -5.60 -1.95 1.11
CA PHE A 144 -4.15 -1.81 1.06
C PHE A 144 -3.53 -2.27 2.37
N VAL A 145 -2.78 -3.37 2.38
CA VAL A 145 -2.17 -3.91 3.61
C VAL A 145 -1.08 -2.96 4.11
N VAL A 146 -1.18 -2.55 5.36
CA VAL A 146 -0.21 -1.65 6.03
C VAL A 146 0.55 -2.33 7.16
N GLY A 147 0.20 -3.55 7.51
CA GLY A 147 0.89 -4.34 8.52
C GLY A 147 0.20 -5.67 8.81
N ASP A 148 0.90 -6.56 9.51
CA ASP A 148 0.34 -7.84 9.94
C ASP A 148 -0.59 -7.65 11.16
N LYS A 149 -0.01 -7.44 12.36
CA LYS A 149 -0.77 -7.25 13.61
C LYS A 149 -0.94 -5.77 13.97
N LYS A 150 0.03 -4.93 13.62
CA LYS A 150 0.03 -3.47 13.80
C LYS A 150 0.42 -2.80 12.50
N ALA A 151 -0.09 -1.60 12.27
CA ALA A 151 0.34 -0.78 11.14
C ALA A 151 1.84 -0.46 11.27
N MET A 152 2.58 -0.63 10.16
CA MET A 152 4.02 -0.36 10.10
C MET A 152 4.32 1.10 9.77
N ILE A 153 3.31 1.88 9.46
CA ILE A 153 3.40 3.28 9.04
C ILE A 153 2.79 4.19 10.09
N ALA A 154 3.32 5.42 10.18
CA ALA A 154 2.66 6.48 10.93
C ALA A 154 1.30 6.77 10.28
N LEU A 155 0.25 6.78 11.10
CA LEU A 155 -1.11 7.04 10.67
C LEU A 155 -1.39 8.54 10.74
N PRO A 156 -2.23 9.09 9.85
CA PRO A 156 -2.73 10.45 10.05
C PRO A 156 -3.48 10.51 11.37
N GLU A 157 -3.19 11.50 12.19
CA GLU A 157 -4.00 11.80 13.37
C GLU A 157 -5.37 12.24 12.87
N VAL A 158 -6.39 11.47 13.19
CA VAL A 158 -7.78 11.89 12.97
C VAL A 158 -8.00 13.07 13.92
N LYS A 159 -7.99 14.28 13.40
CA LYS A 159 -8.50 15.43 14.16
C LYS A 159 -10.00 15.22 14.30
N VAL A 160 -10.40 14.84 15.52
CA VAL A 160 -11.80 14.87 15.96
C VAL A 160 -12.29 16.30 15.98
#